data_097df6b64fd5b33d93a0590d4bac776b
#
_entry.id   097df6b64fd5b33d93a0590d4bac776b
#
_cell.length_a   1.000
_cell.length_b   1.000
_cell.length_c   1.000
_cell.angle_alpha   90.00
_cell.angle_beta   90.00
_cell.angle_gamma   90.00
#
_symmetry.space_group_name_H-M   'P 1'
#
loop_
_entity.id
_entity.type
_entity.pdbx_description
1 polymer ?
#
loop_
_entity_poly.entity_id
_entity_poly.type
_entity_poly.pdbx_seq_one_letter_code
_entity_poly.pdbx_strand_id
1 'polypeptide(L)'
;MIVKITCKFAEQIDPMKPTLVILAAGMASRYGSMKQVQSFGPAGETIMDYSIYDAIRAGFGKVVFIIRGQFATQFQYLFEPKLKGRIETAYVFQELDTHINGYHFPVERTKPWGTAHAVLCAKEVVNGPFAVINADDFYGRNAFEKAAAFLSQQCTSSTYGIIGYDLISTLSEHGTVNRGVCMLDAAGDLASITERINIASVNQTITSQDGLMPEILSEDTKVSMNFWCFDPSFFQHTENQFATFLKIGRAHV
;
A
#
# COMPACT_ATOMS: atom_id res chain seq x y z
N MET A 1 -48.84 -33.48 -18.16
CA MET A 1 -48.37 -32.58 -17.11
C MET A 1 -46.84 -32.64 -17.14
N ILE A 2 -46.17 -31.66 -17.72
CA ILE A 2 -44.68 -31.60 -17.79
C ILE A 2 -44.22 -30.84 -16.57
N VAL A 3 -43.51 -31.51 -15.66
CA VAL A 3 -42.86 -30.87 -14.51
C VAL A 3 -41.53 -30.33 -14.98
N LYS A 4 -41.38 -28.98 -15.07
CA LYS A 4 -40.13 -28.31 -15.36
C LYS A 4 -39.26 -28.33 -14.09
N ILE A 5 -38.19 -29.14 -14.08
CA ILE A 5 -37.12 -29.02 -13.07
C ILE A 5 -36.15 -27.96 -13.53
N THR A 6 -36.21 -26.80 -12.91
CA THR A 6 -35.18 -25.75 -13.11
C THR A 6 -34.08 -26.02 -12.08
N CYS A 7 -33.02 -26.73 -12.48
CA CYS A 7 -31.77 -26.75 -11.73
C CYS A 7 -31.14 -25.36 -11.78
N LYS A 8 -31.31 -24.58 -10.73
CA LYS A 8 -30.47 -23.40 -10.46
C LYS A 8 -29.17 -23.90 -9.82
N PHE A 9 -28.23 -24.36 -10.63
CA PHE A 9 -26.84 -24.29 -10.27
C PHE A 9 -26.42 -22.81 -10.47
N ALA A 10 -26.71 -21.98 -9.48
CA ALA A 10 -25.87 -20.80 -9.28
C ALA A 10 -24.52 -21.36 -8.81
N GLU A 11 -23.54 -21.45 -9.69
CA GLU A 11 -22.16 -21.46 -9.25
C GLU A 11 -22.04 -20.24 -8.33
N GLN A 12 -21.95 -20.47 -7.03
CA GLN A 12 -21.42 -19.50 -6.11
C GLN A 12 -19.94 -19.38 -6.52
N ILE A 13 -19.66 -18.44 -7.41
CA ILE A 13 -18.30 -17.93 -7.58
C ILE A 13 -17.99 -17.33 -6.21
N ASP A 14 -17.19 -18.07 -5.44
CA ASP A 14 -16.69 -17.58 -4.15
C ASP A 14 -16.01 -16.23 -4.44
N PRO A 15 -16.45 -15.10 -3.85
CA PRO A 15 -15.94 -13.81 -4.23
C PRO A 15 -14.42 -13.83 -4.04
N MET A 16 -13.69 -13.48 -5.10
CA MET A 16 -12.22 -13.49 -5.11
C MET A 16 -11.73 -12.68 -3.91
N LYS A 17 -11.05 -13.35 -2.98
CA LYS A 17 -10.49 -12.69 -1.79
C LYS A 17 -9.47 -11.64 -2.20
N PRO A 18 -9.50 -10.44 -1.61
CA PRO A 18 -8.56 -9.38 -1.99
C PRO A 18 -7.11 -9.75 -1.65
N THR A 19 -6.19 -9.15 -2.39
CA THR A 19 -4.74 -9.28 -2.19
C THR A 19 -4.20 -8.10 -1.41
N LEU A 20 -3.32 -8.35 -0.42
CA LEU A 20 -2.54 -7.32 0.25
C LEU A 20 -1.15 -7.22 -0.39
N VAL A 21 -0.80 -6.07 -0.93
CA VAL A 21 0.53 -5.75 -1.47
C VAL A 21 1.30 -4.91 -0.45
N ILE A 22 2.47 -5.37 -0.03
CA ILE A 22 3.29 -4.71 0.99
C ILE A 22 4.57 -4.17 0.36
N LEU A 23 4.77 -2.86 0.48
CA LEU A 23 5.94 -2.15 -0.04
C LEU A 23 7.12 -2.28 0.94
N ALA A 24 7.95 -3.30 0.77
CA ALA A 24 9.08 -3.60 1.65
C ALA A 24 10.46 -3.34 1.01
N ALA A 25 10.54 -2.88 -0.24
CA ALA A 25 11.81 -2.63 -0.93
C ALA A 25 12.67 -1.53 -0.28
N GLY A 26 12.04 -0.59 0.44
CA GLY A 26 12.71 0.49 1.17
C GLY A 26 13.31 0.08 2.53
N MET A 27 12.86 -1.01 3.13
CA MET A 27 13.28 -1.43 4.48
C MET A 27 14.77 -1.72 4.58
N ALA A 28 15.32 -2.39 3.59
CA ALA A 28 16.72 -2.81 3.59
C ALA A 28 17.70 -1.64 3.48
N SER A 29 17.32 -0.53 2.85
CA SER A 29 18.18 0.65 2.74
C SER A 29 18.28 1.46 4.03
N ARG A 30 17.26 1.39 4.90
CA ARG A 30 17.25 2.11 6.19
C ARG A 30 17.97 1.36 7.29
N TYR A 31 18.04 0.04 7.24
CA TYR A 31 18.52 -0.79 8.34
C TYR A 31 19.86 -1.52 8.07
N GLY A 32 20.48 -1.31 6.89
CA GLY A 32 21.82 -1.84 6.55
C GLY A 32 21.96 -3.37 6.53
N SER A 33 21.06 -4.07 7.22
CA SER A 33 20.89 -5.52 7.17
C SER A 33 19.50 -5.91 7.67
N MET A 34 18.92 -6.97 7.10
CA MET A 34 17.61 -7.52 7.53
C MET A 34 17.62 -8.07 8.98
N LYS A 35 18.77 -8.18 9.63
CA LYS A 35 18.88 -8.61 11.04
C LYS A 35 18.26 -7.62 12.03
N GLN A 36 17.89 -6.43 11.58
CA GLN A 36 17.34 -5.36 12.40
C GLN A 36 15.90 -5.00 12.02
N VAL A 37 15.10 -5.93 11.52
CA VAL A 37 13.64 -5.75 11.51
C VAL A 37 13.24 -5.63 12.97
N GLN A 38 13.01 -4.40 13.43
CA GLN A 38 12.76 -4.12 14.84
C GLN A 38 11.52 -4.87 15.30
N SER A 39 11.69 -5.68 16.32
CA SER A 39 10.59 -6.37 16.98
C SER A 39 9.90 -5.40 17.93
N PHE A 40 8.59 -5.35 17.86
CA PHE A 40 7.74 -4.51 18.73
C PHE A 40 6.89 -5.35 19.66
N GLY A 41 6.55 -6.57 19.27
CA GLY A 41 5.72 -7.47 20.04
C GLY A 41 6.50 -8.34 21.05
N PRO A 42 5.79 -8.90 22.06
CA PRO A 42 6.40 -9.69 23.13
C PRO A 42 7.03 -11.01 22.65
N ALA A 43 6.63 -11.52 21.48
CA ALA A 43 7.20 -12.73 20.88
C ALA A 43 8.09 -12.42 19.65
N GLY A 44 8.50 -11.15 19.49
CA GLY A 44 9.38 -10.72 18.42
C GLY A 44 8.64 -10.34 17.13
N GLU A 45 7.35 -10.03 17.22
CA GLU A 45 6.58 -9.58 16.06
C GLU A 45 7.04 -8.21 15.58
N THR A 46 7.04 -8.04 14.27
CA THR A 46 7.29 -6.79 13.58
C THR A 46 5.97 -6.05 13.33
N ILE A 47 6.02 -4.75 12.95
CA ILE A 47 4.83 -4.00 12.52
C ILE A 47 4.11 -4.73 11.37
N MET A 48 4.88 -5.29 10.44
CA MET A 48 4.34 -6.03 9.30
C MET A 48 3.60 -7.32 9.71
N ASP A 49 4.07 -8.01 10.76
CA ASP A 49 3.37 -9.19 11.30
C ASP A 49 1.95 -8.82 11.78
N TYR A 50 1.78 -7.65 12.43
CA TYR A 50 0.46 -7.14 12.83
C TYR A 50 -0.41 -6.81 11.62
N SER A 51 0.14 -6.12 10.63
CA SER A 51 -0.59 -5.79 9.40
C SER A 51 -1.09 -7.05 8.66
N ILE A 52 -0.25 -8.08 8.54
CA ILE A 52 -0.63 -9.34 7.90
C ILE A 52 -1.68 -10.09 8.74
N TYR A 53 -1.52 -10.10 10.05
CA TYR A 53 -2.49 -10.72 10.95
C TYR A 53 -3.88 -10.09 10.82
N ASP A 54 -3.96 -8.76 10.80
CA ASP A 54 -5.20 -8.03 10.64
C ASP A 54 -5.81 -8.22 9.24
N ALA A 55 -4.99 -8.29 8.19
CA ALA A 55 -5.44 -8.58 6.83
C ALA A 55 -6.06 -9.98 6.72
N ILE A 56 -5.42 -11.02 7.29
CA ILE A 56 -5.97 -12.38 7.33
C ILE A 56 -7.35 -12.39 8.01
N ARG A 57 -7.49 -11.71 9.14
CA ARG A 57 -8.75 -11.61 9.88
C ARG A 57 -9.82 -10.83 9.13
N ALA A 58 -9.43 -9.85 8.33
CA ALA A 58 -10.33 -9.08 7.47
C ALA A 58 -10.76 -9.84 6.19
N GLY A 59 -10.17 -11.02 5.91
CA GLY A 59 -10.56 -11.88 4.80
C GLY A 59 -9.68 -11.75 3.55
N PHE A 60 -8.50 -11.11 3.64
CA PHE A 60 -7.53 -11.15 2.56
C PHE A 60 -7.05 -12.58 2.31
N GLY A 61 -6.91 -12.97 1.03
CA GLY A 61 -6.54 -14.32 0.63
C GLY A 61 -5.07 -14.48 0.23
N LYS A 62 -4.40 -13.38 -0.08
CA LYS A 62 -3.03 -13.37 -0.57
C LYS A 62 -2.24 -12.17 -0.05
N VAL A 63 -0.96 -12.38 0.23
CA VAL A 63 0.01 -11.30 0.51
C VAL A 63 1.09 -11.34 -0.55
N VAL A 64 1.38 -10.18 -1.14
CA VAL A 64 2.47 -9.98 -2.10
C VAL A 64 3.48 -9.02 -1.49
N PHE A 65 4.70 -9.47 -1.32
CA PHE A 65 5.79 -8.63 -0.82
C PHE A 65 6.59 -8.06 -2.00
N ILE A 66 6.69 -6.74 -2.06
CA ILE A 66 7.58 -6.06 -3.00
C ILE A 66 8.88 -5.75 -2.28
N ILE A 67 9.94 -6.44 -2.67
CA ILE A 67 11.27 -6.40 -2.03
C ILE A 67 12.35 -6.14 -3.06
N ARG A 68 13.60 -5.97 -2.64
CA ARG A 68 14.76 -6.04 -3.54
C ARG A 68 15.28 -7.47 -3.60
N GLY A 69 15.67 -7.93 -4.79
CA GLY A 69 16.13 -9.32 -5.02
C GLY A 69 17.27 -9.74 -4.11
N GLN A 70 18.20 -8.84 -3.81
CA GLN A 70 19.34 -9.12 -2.91
C GLN A 70 18.93 -9.52 -1.48
N PHE A 71 17.70 -9.22 -1.05
CA PHE A 71 17.19 -9.57 0.29
C PHE A 71 16.18 -10.71 0.28
N ALA A 72 15.88 -11.27 -0.89
CA ALA A 72 14.82 -12.26 -1.07
C ALA A 72 14.95 -13.45 -0.12
N THR A 73 16.11 -14.09 -0.09
CA THR A 73 16.35 -15.28 0.74
C THR A 73 16.16 -15.01 2.23
N GLN A 74 16.68 -13.88 2.72
CA GLN A 74 16.56 -13.52 4.15
C GLN A 74 15.10 -13.19 4.50
N PHE A 75 14.41 -12.49 3.60
CA PHE A 75 13.01 -12.10 3.79
C PHE A 75 12.10 -13.33 3.82
N GLN A 76 12.27 -14.25 2.88
CA GLN A 76 11.55 -15.52 2.83
C GLN A 76 11.80 -16.35 4.11
N TYR A 77 13.04 -16.46 4.55
CA TYR A 77 13.38 -17.18 5.77
C TYR A 77 12.64 -16.64 7.01
N LEU A 78 12.42 -15.33 7.09
CA LEU A 78 11.75 -14.69 8.23
C LEU A 78 10.22 -14.83 8.18
N PHE A 79 9.61 -14.73 7.00
CA PHE A 79 8.16 -14.62 6.86
C PHE A 79 7.49 -15.92 6.42
N GLU A 80 8.12 -16.74 5.59
CA GLU A 80 7.51 -17.96 5.07
C GLU A 80 7.06 -18.94 6.17
N PRO A 81 7.85 -19.22 7.23
CA PRO A 81 7.41 -20.10 8.30
C PRO A 81 6.17 -19.59 9.05
N LYS A 82 6.03 -18.26 9.17
CA LYS A 82 4.92 -17.61 9.86
C LYS A 82 3.62 -17.65 9.04
N LEU A 83 3.73 -17.65 7.70
CA LEU A 83 2.61 -17.47 6.77
C LEU A 83 2.13 -18.77 6.14
N LYS A 84 2.97 -19.80 6.10
CA LYS A 84 2.67 -21.10 5.50
C LYS A 84 1.38 -21.69 6.06
N GLY A 85 0.43 -21.99 5.15
CA GLY A 85 -0.88 -22.55 5.51
C GLY A 85 -1.89 -21.54 6.10
N ARG A 86 -1.51 -20.26 6.25
CA ARG A 86 -2.39 -19.20 6.76
C ARG A 86 -2.91 -18.28 5.67
N ILE A 87 -2.06 -17.97 4.69
CA ILE A 87 -2.39 -17.09 3.57
C ILE A 87 -1.48 -17.41 2.39
N GLU A 88 -1.98 -17.26 1.16
CA GLU A 88 -1.14 -17.36 -0.04
C GLU A 88 -0.10 -16.24 -0.03
N THR A 89 1.14 -16.56 -0.41
CA THR A 89 2.26 -15.62 -0.34
C THR A 89 3.02 -15.58 -1.66
N ALA A 90 3.33 -14.39 -2.16
CA ALA A 90 4.20 -14.19 -3.31
C ALA A 90 5.25 -13.11 -3.02
N TYR A 91 6.39 -13.23 -3.69
CA TYR A 91 7.50 -12.27 -3.58
C TYR A 91 7.80 -11.71 -4.97
N VAL A 92 7.88 -10.40 -5.06
CA VAL A 92 8.12 -9.65 -6.29
C VAL A 92 9.30 -8.72 -6.08
N PHE A 93 10.11 -8.55 -7.12
CA PHE A 93 11.33 -7.76 -7.02
C PHE A 93 11.18 -6.42 -7.73
N GLN A 94 11.46 -5.34 -7.01
CA GLN A 94 11.57 -4.01 -7.60
C GLN A 94 13.03 -3.76 -7.98
N GLU A 95 13.35 -4.02 -9.25
CA GLU A 95 14.67 -3.73 -9.81
C GLU A 95 14.59 -2.52 -10.77
N LEU A 96 15.74 -1.90 -11.07
CA LEU A 96 15.78 -0.69 -11.90
C LEU A 96 15.42 -0.94 -13.37
N ASP A 97 15.62 -2.15 -13.85
CA ASP A 97 15.34 -2.59 -15.22
C ASP A 97 13.95 -3.21 -15.41
N THR A 98 13.17 -3.34 -14.34
CA THR A 98 11.81 -3.89 -14.42
C THR A 98 10.85 -2.88 -15.07
N HIS A 99 10.04 -3.31 -16.04
CA HIS A 99 9.03 -2.52 -16.75
C HIS A 99 9.54 -1.25 -17.47
N ILE A 100 10.84 -1.14 -17.73
CA ILE A 100 11.41 0.03 -18.42
C ILE A 100 11.22 0.03 -19.95
N ASN A 101 10.74 -1.09 -20.53
CA ASN A 101 10.43 -1.21 -21.97
C ASN A 101 11.57 -0.74 -22.90
N GLY A 102 12.81 -1.13 -22.57
CA GLY A 102 14.01 -0.77 -23.34
C GLY A 102 14.52 0.65 -23.12
N TYR A 103 13.97 1.39 -22.16
CA TYR A 103 14.50 2.70 -21.78
C TYR A 103 15.88 2.55 -21.13
N HIS A 104 16.83 3.37 -21.58
CA HIS A 104 18.18 3.42 -21.01
C HIS A 104 18.26 4.52 -19.95
N PHE A 105 18.64 4.16 -18.75
CA PHE A 105 18.85 5.09 -17.65
C PHE A 105 20.35 5.20 -17.30
N PRO A 106 20.80 6.28 -16.65
CA PRO A 106 22.20 6.44 -16.25
C PRO A 106 22.70 5.27 -15.40
N VAL A 107 23.90 4.80 -15.66
CA VAL A 107 24.51 3.66 -14.96
C VAL A 107 24.66 3.93 -13.46
N GLU A 108 24.82 5.21 -13.09
CA GLU A 108 24.98 5.68 -11.72
C GLU A 108 23.65 5.65 -10.92
N ARG A 109 22.50 5.42 -11.59
CA ARG A 109 21.22 5.40 -10.91
C ARG A 109 21.10 4.21 -9.98
N THR A 110 20.98 4.48 -8.69
CA THR A 110 20.76 3.48 -7.63
C THR A 110 19.39 3.61 -6.97
N LYS A 111 18.74 4.78 -7.14
CA LYS A 111 17.43 5.04 -6.53
C LYS A 111 16.31 4.34 -7.31
N PRO A 112 15.37 3.65 -6.62
CA PRO A 112 14.18 3.09 -7.24
C PRO A 112 13.34 4.16 -7.95
N TRP A 113 12.47 3.73 -8.88
CA TRP A 113 11.61 4.62 -9.65
C TRP A 113 10.40 5.18 -8.88
N GLY A 114 10.25 4.82 -7.60
CA GLY A 114 9.16 5.27 -6.74
C GLY A 114 8.08 4.21 -6.50
N THR A 115 7.06 4.62 -5.74
CA THR A 115 6.01 3.74 -5.21
C THR A 115 5.13 3.15 -6.30
N ALA A 116 4.71 3.96 -7.28
CA ALA A 116 3.87 3.49 -8.39
C ALA A 116 4.57 2.39 -9.21
N HIS A 117 5.87 2.55 -9.49
CA HIS A 117 6.66 1.50 -10.14
C HIS A 117 6.78 0.24 -9.26
N ALA A 118 6.95 0.40 -7.95
CA ALA A 118 6.96 -0.74 -7.04
C ALA A 118 5.67 -1.55 -7.16
N VAL A 119 4.51 -0.88 -7.10
CA VAL A 119 3.21 -1.55 -7.26
C VAL A 119 3.09 -2.21 -8.64
N LEU A 120 3.56 -1.56 -9.72
CA LEU A 120 3.54 -2.12 -11.07
C LEU A 120 4.27 -3.46 -11.17
N CYS A 121 5.35 -3.66 -10.40
CA CYS A 121 6.07 -4.93 -10.37
C CYS A 121 5.19 -6.11 -9.91
N ALA A 122 4.08 -5.87 -9.20
CA ALA A 122 3.18 -6.92 -8.76
C ALA A 122 2.13 -7.35 -9.82
N LYS A 123 2.12 -6.72 -11.00
CA LYS A 123 1.13 -6.91 -12.07
C LYS A 123 0.84 -8.39 -12.40
N GLU A 124 1.89 -9.20 -12.52
CA GLU A 124 1.77 -10.59 -12.96
C GLU A 124 1.26 -11.56 -11.86
N VAL A 125 1.23 -11.10 -10.61
CA VAL A 125 0.86 -11.96 -9.47
C VAL A 125 -0.41 -11.51 -8.75
N VAL A 126 -0.98 -10.36 -9.15
CA VAL A 126 -2.23 -9.79 -8.58
C VAL A 126 -3.32 -9.81 -9.63
N ASN A 127 -4.31 -10.69 -9.45
CA ASN A 127 -5.35 -10.94 -10.46
C ASN A 127 -6.73 -10.41 -10.06
N GLY A 128 -6.89 -9.86 -8.85
CA GLY A 128 -8.15 -9.33 -8.32
C GLY A 128 -7.95 -8.03 -7.56
N PRO A 129 -9.01 -7.48 -6.96
CA PRO A 129 -8.91 -6.27 -6.16
C PRO A 129 -7.84 -6.40 -5.08
N PHE A 130 -7.11 -5.31 -4.84
CA PHE A 130 -5.96 -5.35 -3.94
C PHE A 130 -5.78 -4.07 -3.14
N ALA A 131 -5.19 -4.22 -1.97
CA ALA A 131 -4.73 -3.11 -1.15
C ALA A 131 -3.21 -2.98 -1.21
N VAL A 132 -2.70 -1.76 -1.06
CA VAL A 132 -1.27 -1.45 -0.98
C VAL A 132 -0.99 -0.75 0.34
N ILE A 133 0.03 -1.20 1.07
CA ILE A 133 0.49 -0.61 2.32
C ILE A 133 2.02 -0.50 2.37
N ASN A 134 2.52 0.36 3.24
CA ASN A 134 3.93 0.37 3.62
C ASN A 134 4.23 -0.75 4.62
N ALA A 135 5.45 -1.26 4.61
CA ALA A 135 5.88 -2.34 5.50
C ALA A 135 6.19 -1.88 6.93
N ASP A 136 6.41 -0.57 7.12
CA ASP A 136 6.90 0.05 8.36
C ASP A 136 5.86 0.95 9.05
N ASP A 137 4.62 0.98 8.57
CA ASP A 137 3.52 1.73 9.19
C ASP A 137 2.54 0.79 9.91
N PHE A 138 2.00 1.25 11.04
CA PHE A 138 0.94 0.57 11.76
C PHE A 138 -0.43 1.13 11.37
N TYR A 139 -1.31 0.27 10.87
CA TYR A 139 -2.60 0.69 10.28
C TYR A 139 -3.80 0.43 11.17
N GLY A 140 -3.73 -0.60 12.03
CA GLY A 140 -4.82 -1.02 12.90
C GLY A 140 -5.90 -1.85 12.20
N ARG A 141 -6.53 -2.72 12.95
CA ARG A 141 -7.50 -3.72 12.47
C ARG A 141 -8.64 -3.12 11.65
N ASN A 142 -9.24 -2.02 12.12
CA ASN A 142 -10.39 -1.37 11.47
C ASN A 142 -10.08 -0.93 10.02
N ALA A 143 -8.83 -0.52 9.74
CA ALA A 143 -8.41 -0.15 8.40
C ALA A 143 -8.50 -1.34 7.42
N PHE A 144 -8.03 -2.52 7.83
CA PHE A 144 -8.12 -3.73 7.02
C PHE A 144 -9.56 -4.20 6.82
N GLU A 145 -10.41 -4.12 7.85
CA GLU A 145 -11.83 -4.46 7.73
C GLU A 145 -12.56 -3.54 6.73
N LYS A 146 -12.31 -2.22 6.79
CA LYS A 146 -12.85 -1.25 5.84
C LYS A 146 -12.31 -1.48 4.42
N ALA A 147 -11.01 -1.72 4.29
CA ALA A 147 -10.40 -2.01 2.99
C ALA A 147 -10.98 -3.27 2.35
N ALA A 148 -11.11 -4.37 3.11
CA ALA A 148 -11.70 -5.61 2.62
C ALA A 148 -13.16 -5.42 2.16
N ALA A 149 -13.97 -4.69 2.93
CA ALA A 149 -15.35 -4.37 2.58
C ALA A 149 -15.41 -3.53 1.28
N PHE A 150 -14.58 -2.48 1.16
CA PHE A 150 -14.52 -1.65 -0.04
C PHE A 150 -14.08 -2.46 -1.27
N LEU A 151 -13.00 -3.24 -1.16
CA LEU A 151 -12.46 -4.06 -2.25
C LEU A 151 -13.47 -5.09 -2.76
N SER A 152 -14.30 -5.64 -1.87
CA SER A 152 -15.29 -6.66 -2.22
C SER A 152 -16.59 -6.10 -2.78
N GLN A 153 -16.96 -4.85 -2.46
CA GLN A 153 -18.29 -4.32 -2.71
C GLN A 153 -18.33 -3.10 -3.62
N GLN A 154 -17.28 -2.29 -3.65
CA GLN A 154 -17.29 -0.97 -4.28
C GLN A 154 -16.13 -0.73 -5.25
N CYS A 155 -15.02 -1.46 -5.11
CA CYS A 155 -13.85 -1.30 -5.96
C CYS A 155 -14.14 -1.80 -7.38
N THR A 156 -13.90 -0.94 -8.36
CA THR A 156 -14.11 -1.23 -9.79
C THR A 156 -13.00 -0.61 -10.63
N SER A 157 -12.99 -0.86 -11.94
CA SER A 157 -12.04 -0.25 -12.86
C SER A 157 -12.11 1.29 -12.94
N SER A 158 -13.15 1.88 -12.38
CA SER A 158 -13.37 3.34 -12.34
C SER A 158 -13.44 3.90 -10.91
N THR A 159 -13.35 3.05 -9.89
CA THR A 159 -13.49 3.46 -8.48
C THR A 159 -12.40 2.81 -7.64
N TYR A 160 -11.47 3.61 -7.19
CA TYR A 160 -10.40 3.24 -6.25
C TYR A 160 -10.65 3.86 -4.88
N GLY A 161 -9.96 3.39 -3.85
CA GLY A 161 -10.13 3.88 -2.50
C GLY A 161 -8.83 4.20 -1.79
N ILE A 162 -8.95 5.01 -0.76
CA ILE A 162 -7.88 5.28 0.21
C ILE A 162 -8.47 5.17 1.62
N ILE A 163 -7.71 4.58 2.53
CA ILE A 163 -8.06 4.63 3.95
C ILE A 163 -7.49 5.93 4.52
N GLY A 164 -8.38 6.86 4.82
CA GLY A 164 -8.05 8.12 5.48
C GLY A 164 -8.03 7.97 7.00
N TYR A 165 -7.07 8.61 7.64
CA TYR A 165 -6.91 8.66 9.09
C TYR A 165 -7.15 10.09 9.59
N ASP A 166 -7.65 10.24 10.81
CA ASP A 166 -7.67 11.54 11.46
C ASP A 166 -6.24 11.96 11.81
N LEU A 167 -5.87 13.19 11.47
CA LEU A 167 -4.51 13.70 11.64
C LEU A 167 -4.00 13.50 13.06
N ILE A 168 -4.83 13.79 14.05
CA ILE A 168 -4.48 13.64 15.46
C ILE A 168 -3.99 12.23 15.81
N SER A 169 -4.59 11.20 15.18
CA SER A 169 -4.23 9.79 15.41
C SER A 169 -2.92 9.37 14.75
N THR A 170 -2.29 10.24 13.95
CA THR A 170 -1.07 9.95 13.19
C THR A 170 0.13 10.81 13.60
N LEU A 171 -0.03 11.63 14.61
CA LEU A 171 1.04 12.47 15.16
C LEU A 171 2.03 11.65 15.98
N SER A 172 3.23 12.18 16.16
CA SER A 172 4.27 11.59 16.98
C SER A 172 4.51 12.45 18.22
N GLU A 173 4.72 11.81 19.37
CA GLU A 173 5.17 12.46 20.58
C GLU A 173 6.66 12.83 20.54
N HIS A 174 7.41 12.27 19.58
CA HIS A 174 8.87 12.38 19.49
C HIS A 174 9.36 13.13 18.25
N GLY A 175 8.59 14.11 17.77
CA GLY A 175 9.00 14.95 16.65
C GLY A 175 7.88 15.24 15.67
N THR A 176 8.27 15.82 14.53
CA THR A 176 7.34 16.16 13.45
C THR A 176 7.05 14.96 12.55
N VAL A 177 5.91 15.01 11.88
CA VAL A 177 5.52 14.01 10.86
C VAL A 177 5.24 14.71 9.53
N ASN A 178 5.35 13.94 8.43
CA ASN A 178 4.90 14.37 7.11
C ASN A 178 3.67 13.55 6.73
N ARG A 179 2.63 14.20 6.19
CA ARG A 179 1.37 13.54 5.83
C ARG A 179 0.80 14.09 4.54
N GLY A 180 0.25 13.22 3.72
CA GLY A 180 -0.60 13.61 2.60
C GLY A 180 -1.97 14.03 3.13
N VAL A 181 -2.22 15.33 3.23
CA VAL A 181 -3.52 15.87 3.65
C VAL A 181 -4.52 15.69 2.50
N CYS A 182 -5.62 14.98 2.79
CA CYS A 182 -6.68 14.68 1.86
C CYS A 182 -7.78 15.75 1.90
N MET A 183 -8.11 16.30 0.74
CA MET A 183 -9.31 17.13 0.58
C MET A 183 -10.40 16.29 -0.09
N LEU A 184 -11.60 16.35 0.49
CA LEU A 184 -12.77 15.68 -0.06
C LEU A 184 -13.68 16.70 -0.75
N ASP A 185 -14.34 16.27 -1.80
CA ASP A 185 -15.39 17.05 -2.44
C ASP A 185 -16.75 16.95 -1.69
N ALA A 186 -17.78 17.55 -2.24
CA ALA A 186 -19.13 17.55 -1.64
C ALA A 186 -19.80 16.15 -1.63
N ALA A 187 -19.34 15.22 -2.46
CA ALA A 187 -19.78 13.84 -2.50
C ALA A 187 -19.04 12.94 -1.49
N GLY A 188 -17.96 13.46 -0.90
CA GLY A 188 -17.06 12.72 -0.02
C GLY A 188 -15.98 11.98 -0.74
N ASP A 189 -15.80 12.22 -2.04
CA ASP A 189 -14.72 11.64 -2.84
C ASP A 189 -13.42 12.44 -2.70
N LEU A 190 -12.30 11.79 -2.95
CA LEU A 190 -10.99 12.41 -2.85
C LEU A 190 -10.76 13.41 -4.00
N ALA A 191 -10.78 14.71 -3.68
CA ALA A 191 -10.53 15.79 -4.63
C ALA A 191 -9.04 16.04 -4.85
N SER A 192 -8.23 16.01 -3.77
CA SER A 192 -6.78 16.20 -3.86
C SER A 192 -6.05 15.65 -2.64
N ILE A 193 -4.74 15.40 -2.81
CA ILE A 193 -3.82 15.12 -1.71
C ILE A 193 -2.66 16.12 -1.81
N THR A 194 -2.39 16.80 -0.70
CA THR A 194 -1.25 17.71 -0.58
C THR A 194 -0.31 17.21 0.49
N GLU A 195 0.95 16.94 0.15
CA GLU A 195 1.94 16.59 1.16
C GLU A 195 2.24 17.80 2.02
N ARG A 196 2.00 17.66 3.32
CA ARG A 196 2.32 18.64 4.35
C ARG A 196 3.46 18.09 5.20
N ILE A 197 4.47 18.92 5.47
CA ILE A 197 5.69 18.50 6.16
C ILE A 197 5.86 19.22 7.49
N ASN A 198 6.66 18.62 8.36
CA ASN A 198 6.94 19.16 9.69
C ASN A 198 5.66 19.46 10.50
N ILE A 199 4.71 18.53 10.47
CA ILE A 199 3.46 18.64 11.24
C ILE A 199 3.75 18.24 12.68
N ALA A 200 3.37 19.08 13.63
CA ALA A 200 3.46 18.80 15.06
C ALA A 200 2.29 19.40 15.83
N SER A 201 1.96 18.82 16.98
CA SER A 201 1.06 19.41 17.95
C SER A 201 1.86 20.12 19.04
N VAL A 202 1.62 21.42 19.17
CA VAL A 202 2.24 22.25 20.21
C VAL A 202 1.10 22.99 20.94
N ASN A 203 1.00 22.82 22.25
CA ASN A 203 -0.07 23.42 23.08
C ASN A 203 -1.48 23.15 22.51
N GLN A 204 -1.74 21.90 22.11
CA GLN A 204 -3.01 21.45 21.52
C GLN A 204 -3.36 22.12 20.16
N THR A 205 -2.40 22.74 19.52
CA THR A 205 -2.56 23.29 18.19
C THR A 205 -1.68 22.50 17.21
N ILE A 206 -2.30 21.93 16.18
CA ILE A 206 -1.59 21.21 15.15
C ILE A 206 -1.17 22.20 14.06
N THR A 207 0.13 22.30 13.81
CA THR A 207 0.69 23.19 12.79
C THR A 207 1.57 22.44 11.82
N SER A 208 1.64 22.93 10.58
CA SER A 208 2.58 22.49 9.57
C SER A 208 3.54 23.63 9.25
N GLN A 209 4.82 23.34 9.23
CA GLN A 209 5.88 24.33 8.97
C GLN A 209 6.45 24.19 7.55
N ASP A 210 5.58 24.09 6.57
CA ASP A 210 5.93 23.93 5.15
C ASP A 210 5.72 25.18 4.30
N GLY A 211 5.24 26.27 4.93
CA GLY A 211 4.91 27.52 4.25
C GLY A 211 3.61 27.48 3.45
N LEU A 212 2.85 26.38 3.50
CA LEU A 212 1.56 26.27 2.84
C LEU A 212 0.42 26.69 3.79
N MET A 213 -0.62 27.27 3.21
CA MET A 213 -1.83 27.64 3.97
C MET A 213 -2.90 26.53 3.88
N PRO A 214 -3.70 26.36 4.93
CA PRO A 214 -3.55 26.96 6.28
C PRO A 214 -2.38 26.32 7.05
N GLU A 215 -1.67 27.08 7.86
CA GLU A 215 -0.62 26.57 8.75
C GLU A 215 -1.22 25.72 9.89
N ILE A 216 -2.37 26.12 10.41
CA ILE A 216 -3.10 25.40 11.46
C ILE A 216 -4.01 24.37 10.79
N LEU A 217 -3.86 23.12 11.21
CA LEU A 217 -4.66 21.99 10.73
C LEU A 217 -5.62 21.52 11.82
N SER A 218 -6.82 21.10 11.41
CA SER A 218 -7.81 20.52 12.34
C SER A 218 -7.42 19.09 12.73
N GLU A 219 -7.80 18.67 13.93
CA GLU A 219 -7.56 17.31 14.47
C GLU A 219 -8.22 16.23 13.61
N ASP A 220 -9.39 16.53 13.03
CA ASP A 220 -10.19 15.65 12.17
C ASP A 220 -9.81 15.73 10.69
N THR A 221 -8.79 16.54 10.34
CA THR A 221 -8.23 16.57 8.99
C THR A 221 -7.87 15.17 8.54
N LYS A 222 -8.40 14.74 7.38
CA LYS A 222 -8.09 13.41 6.85
C LYS A 222 -6.72 13.39 6.21
N VAL A 223 -5.94 12.38 6.55
CA VAL A 223 -4.58 12.19 6.01
C VAL A 223 -4.38 10.79 5.47
N SER A 224 -3.53 10.69 4.47
CA SER A 224 -3.04 9.45 3.91
C SER A 224 -1.86 8.90 4.74
N MET A 225 -1.93 7.60 5.01
CA MET A 225 -0.83 6.78 5.51
C MET A 225 -0.38 5.77 4.44
N ASN A 226 -0.65 6.04 3.15
CA ASN A 226 -0.38 5.14 2.03
C ASN A 226 -1.11 3.80 2.10
N PHE A 227 -2.33 3.77 2.62
CA PHE A 227 -3.20 2.61 2.52
C PHE A 227 -4.20 2.81 1.38
N TRP A 228 -3.92 2.21 0.23
CA TRP A 228 -4.69 2.34 -1.00
C TRP A 228 -5.43 1.05 -1.34
N CYS A 229 -6.56 1.18 -2.03
CA CYS A 229 -7.38 0.08 -2.53
C CYS A 229 -7.60 0.25 -4.03
N PHE A 230 -7.25 -0.76 -4.82
CA PHE A 230 -7.27 -0.71 -6.27
C PHE A 230 -7.93 -1.94 -6.90
N ASP A 231 -8.51 -1.73 -8.07
CA ASP A 231 -8.83 -2.77 -9.04
C ASP A 231 -7.59 -3.05 -9.92
N PRO A 232 -7.43 -4.26 -10.50
CA PRO A 232 -6.30 -4.58 -11.38
C PRO A 232 -6.12 -3.65 -12.58
N SER A 233 -7.15 -2.92 -13.01
CA SER A 233 -7.02 -1.88 -14.05
C SER A 233 -6.00 -0.78 -13.69
N PHE A 234 -5.69 -0.59 -12.41
CA PHE A 234 -4.65 0.29 -11.93
C PHE A 234 -3.28 -0.01 -12.57
N PHE A 235 -2.96 -1.29 -12.81
CA PHE A 235 -1.69 -1.67 -13.44
C PHE A 235 -1.55 -1.10 -14.84
N GLN A 236 -2.61 -1.14 -15.67
CA GLN A 236 -2.58 -0.57 -17.01
C GLN A 236 -2.40 0.95 -16.98
N HIS A 237 -3.09 1.64 -16.05
CA HIS A 237 -2.92 3.09 -15.89
C HIS A 237 -1.49 3.44 -15.46
N THR A 238 -0.95 2.70 -14.49
CA THR A 238 0.41 2.92 -13.98
C THR A 238 1.46 2.64 -15.03
N GLU A 239 1.33 1.58 -15.82
CA GLU A 239 2.24 1.24 -16.90
C GLU A 239 2.29 2.35 -17.96
N ASN A 240 1.13 2.87 -18.37
CA ASN A 240 1.03 3.97 -19.34
C ASN A 240 1.68 5.26 -18.80
N GLN A 241 1.41 5.60 -17.54
CA GLN A 241 1.98 6.78 -16.90
C GLN A 241 3.50 6.63 -16.70
N PHE A 242 3.96 5.46 -16.31
CA PHE A 242 5.38 5.19 -16.14
C PHE A 242 6.14 5.25 -17.46
N ALA A 243 5.59 4.68 -18.54
CA ALA A 243 6.16 4.80 -19.88
C ALA A 243 6.25 6.26 -20.34
N THR A 244 5.25 7.09 -20.03
CA THR A 244 5.26 8.53 -20.32
C THR A 244 6.32 9.25 -19.49
N PHE A 245 6.42 8.95 -18.20
CA PHE A 245 7.45 9.52 -17.30
C PHE A 245 8.86 9.24 -17.80
N LEU A 246 9.15 8.02 -18.24
CA LEU A 246 10.45 7.65 -18.81
C LEU A 246 10.78 8.47 -20.07
N LYS A 247 9.78 8.69 -20.96
CA LYS A 247 9.96 9.45 -22.21
C LYS A 247 10.23 10.95 -21.98
N ILE A 248 9.63 11.55 -20.94
CA ILE A 248 9.79 12.98 -20.65
C ILE A 248 11.20 13.30 -20.11
N GLY A 249 12.03 12.32 -19.82
CA GLY A 249 13.40 12.50 -19.36
C GLY A 249 13.53 13.01 -17.92
N ARG A 250 12.42 13.08 -17.14
CA ARG A 250 12.47 13.39 -15.70
C ARG A 250 13.07 12.26 -14.85
N ALA A 251 13.46 11.18 -15.52
CA ALA A 251 14.13 10.03 -14.92
C ALA A 251 15.58 10.32 -14.46
N HIS A 252 16.08 11.52 -14.70
CA HIS A 252 17.44 11.95 -14.36
C HIS A 252 17.54 12.73 -13.02
N VAL A 253 16.44 12.89 -12.29
CA VAL A 253 16.42 13.60 -11.01
C VAL A 253 16.54 12.64 -9.83
#